data_f621346d04a18f215161769330624752
#
_entry.id   f621346d04a18f215161769330624752
#
_cell.length_a   1.000
_cell.length_b   1.000
_cell.length_c   1.000
_cell.angle_alpha   90.00
_cell.angle_beta   90.00
_cell.angle_gamma   90.00
#
_symmetry.space_group_name_H-M   'P 1'
#
loop_
_entity.id
_entity.type
_entity.pdbx_description
1 polymer ?
#
loop_
_entity_poly.entity_id
_entity_poly.type
_entity_poly.pdbx_seq_one_letter_code
_entity_poly.pdbx_strand_id
1 'polypeptide(L)'
;MYKRVLLKLSGEALSANDFPFSTDTIFDVAKQIKTISDEGVKVGIVIGGGNICRGRIFEKLGFEREKADYAGMLATVVNSIMLESALLNIGAKAKALSVIEAQNVERYDIEKANKYLDEGYILIFGGGYGLPHYSTDTGSAQRALDINAEVILMAKTGVDGVYDKDPNKYADAKRFDELSFNDILKLGLEVIDLQAAEICEKNRIGAFVFNMSDKDNIIKAAKQEAIGTIIKF
;
A
#
# COMPACT_ATOMS: atom_id res chain seq x y z
N MET A 1 19.18 -3.71 1.53
CA MET A 1 17.89 -3.50 2.24
C MET A 1 17.59 -2.01 2.26
N TYR A 2 16.37 -1.61 1.98
CA TYR A 2 15.92 -0.22 2.06
C TYR A 2 15.95 0.27 3.52
N LYS A 3 16.11 1.58 3.70
CA LYS A 3 16.10 2.21 5.05
C LYS A 3 14.74 2.76 5.44
N ARG A 4 13.98 3.28 4.47
CA ARG A 4 12.65 3.82 4.66
C ARG A 4 11.75 3.46 3.48
N VAL A 5 10.63 2.81 3.76
CA VAL A 5 9.72 2.31 2.74
C VAL A 5 8.29 2.78 3.00
N LEU A 6 7.52 2.90 1.93
CA LEU A 6 6.08 2.88 2.01
C LEU A 6 5.58 1.52 1.51
N LEU A 7 4.93 0.75 2.36
CA LEU A 7 4.26 -0.49 1.99
C LEU A 7 2.81 -0.18 1.58
N LYS A 8 2.47 -0.47 0.33
CA LYS A 8 1.11 -0.35 -0.18
C LYS A 8 0.46 -1.73 -0.21
N LEU A 9 -0.61 -1.88 0.56
CA LEU A 9 -1.42 -3.09 0.63
C LEU A 9 -2.80 -2.86 -0.01
N SER A 10 -3.37 -3.86 -0.65
CA SER A 10 -4.79 -3.86 -0.96
C SER A 10 -5.60 -4.20 0.31
N GLY A 11 -6.87 -3.82 0.37
CA GLY A 11 -7.73 -4.21 1.50
C GLY A 11 -7.84 -5.73 1.64
N GLU A 12 -7.81 -6.44 0.54
CA GLU A 12 -7.83 -7.90 0.47
C GLU A 12 -6.65 -8.55 1.22
N ALA A 13 -5.57 -7.81 1.46
CA ALA A 13 -4.44 -8.26 2.28
C ALA A 13 -4.81 -8.56 3.74
N LEU A 14 -5.97 -8.10 4.19
CA LEU A 14 -6.47 -8.33 5.56
C LEU A 14 -7.64 -9.32 5.60
N SER A 15 -8.11 -9.81 4.45
CA SER A 15 -9.31 -10.64 4.31
C SER A 15 -9.02 -12.08 3.97
N ALA A 16 -9.98 -12.98 4.23
CA ALA A 16 -9.99 -14.34 3.73
C ALA A 16 -11.44 -14.86 3.65
N ASN A 17 -11.72 -15.75 2.68
CA ASN A 17 -12.97 -16.50 2.57
C ASN A 17 -14.22 -15.62 2.67
N ASP A 18 -14.31 -14.55 1.87
CA ASP A 18 -15.42 -13.60 1.81
C ASP A 18 -15.67 -12.77 3.09
N PHE A 19 -14.86 -12.94 4.14
CA PHE A 19 -14.88 -12.06 5.30
C PHE A 19 -13.92 -10.89 5.11
N PRO A 20 -14.32 -9.66 5.47
CA PRO A 20 -13.48 -8.48 5.30
C PRO A 20 -12.21 -8.51 6.16
N PHE A 21 -12.19 -9.34 7.22
CA PHE A 21 -11.05 -9.51 8.11
C PHE A 21 -10.79 -10.98 8.41
N SER A 22 -9.53 -11.39 8.33
CA SER A 22 -9.03 -12.69 8.77
C SER A 22 -7.94 -12.48 9.80
N THR A 23 -8.12 -13.02 10.99
CA THR A 23 -7.15 -12.92 12.07
C THR A 23 -5.79 -13.46 11.65
N ASP A 24 -5.76 -14.65 11.03
CA ASP A 24 -4.51 -15.28 10.60
C ASP A 24 -3.77 -14.45 9.57
N THR A 25 -4.49 -13.92 8.56
CA THR A 25 -3.92 -13.08 7.52
C THR A 25 -3.38 -11.77 8.08
N ILE A 26 -4.14 -11.10 8.96
CA ILE A 26 -3.71 -9.84 9.59
C ILE A 26 -2.44 -10.05 10.42
N PHE A 27 -2.39 -11.12 11.23
CA PHE A 27 -1.21 -11.39 12.05
C PHE A 27 -0.01 -11.83 11.23
N ASP A 28 -0.20 -12.55 10.11
CA ASP A 28 0.90 -12.89 9.20
C ASP A 28 1.52 -11.62 8.59
N VAL A 29 0.68 -10.74 8.06
CA VAL A 29 1.13 -9.43 7.55
C VAL A 29 1.82 -8.60 8.64
N ALA A 30 1.23 -8.52 9.84
CA ALA A 30 1.80 -7.79 10.97
C ALA A 30 3.18 -8.33 11.39
N LYS A 31 3.36 -9.65 11.42
CA LYS A 31 4.65 -10.29 11.74
C LYS A 31 5.74 -9.94 10.72
N GLN A 32 5.42 -10.00 9.43
CA GLN A 32 6.37 -9.63 8.38
C GLN A 32 6.79 -8.16 8.48
N ILE A 33 5.81 -7.25 8.70
CA ILE A 33 6.07 -5.82 8.89
C ILE A 33 6.93 -5.58 10.13
N LYS A 34 6.61 -6.24 11.26
CA LYS A 34 7.41 -6.14 12.47
C LYS A 34 8.85 -6.61 12.24
N THR A 35 9.04 -7.72 11.52
CA THR A 35 10.38 -8.24 11.22
C THR A 35 11.24 -7.22 10.51
N ILE A 36 10.75 -6.58 9.46
CA ILE A 36 11.55 -5.55 8.75
C ILE A 36 11.78 -4.30 9.60
N SER A 37 10.82 -3.93 10.45
CA SER A 37 10.98 -2.81 11.39
C SER A 37 12.03 -3.11 12.47
N ASP A 38 12.04 -4.32 13.02
CA ASP A 38 13.05 -4.76 13.99
C ASP A 38 14.46 -4.82 13.38
N GLU A 39 14.57 -5.04 12.06
CA GLU A 39 15.83 -4.95 11.31
C GLU A 39 16.24 -3.50 10.97
N GLY A 40 15.49 -2.50 11.45
CA GLY A 40 15.81 -1.07 11.35
C GLY A 40 15.19 -0.35 10.16
N VAL A 41 14.30 -0.98 9.39
CA VAL A 41 13.57 -0.31 8.31
C VAL A 41 12.46 0.58 8.89
N LYS A 42 12.40 1.85 8.50
CA LYS A 42 11.30 2.75 8.83
C LYS A 42 10.14 2.47 7.89
N VAL A 43 8.99 2.09 8.43
CA VAL A 43 7.87 1.57 7.65
C VAL A 43 6.65 2.49 7.78
N GLY A 44 6.25 3.10 6.65
CA GLY A 44 4.92 3.67 6.47
C GLY A 44 4.05 2.70 5.67
N ILE A 45 2.75 2.63 5.97
CA ILE A 45 1.83 1.70 5.34
C ILE A 45 0.59 2.44 4.86
N VAL A 46 0.17 2.18 3.63
CA VAL A 46 -1.14 2.57 3.09
C VAL A 46 -1.91 1.31 2.76
N ILE A 47 -3.16 1.21 3.22
CA ILE A 47 -4.04 0.07 2.95
C ILE A 47 -5.27 0.55 2.20
N GLY A 48 -5.62 -0.12 1.09
CA GLY A 48 -6.89 0.12 0.39
C GLY A 48 -8.10 -0.33 1.22
N GLY A 49 -9.29 0.18 0.87
CA GLY A 49 -10.55 -0.16 1.54
C GLY A 49 -11.36 -1.27 0.86
N GLY A 50 -10.81 -1.93 -0.16
CA GLY A 50 -11.56 -2.80 -1.09
C GLY A 50 -12.20 -4.04 -0.47
N ASN A 51 -11.71 -4.51 0.68
CA ASN A 51 -12.30 -5.59 1.46
C ASN A 51 -13.63 -5.20 2.15
N ILE A 52 -13.84 -3.91 2.41
CA ILE A 52 -15.01 -3.37 3.10
C ILE A 52 -15.92 -2.66 2.11
N CYS A 53 -15.35 -1.74 1.31
CA CYS A 53 -16.12 -0.86 0.43
C CYS A 53 -15.34 -0.60 -0.87
N ARG A 54 -15.96 -0.92 -2.02
CA ARG A 54 -15.42 -0.65 -3.35
C ARG A 54 -16.23 0.45 -4.02
N GLY A 55 -15.78 1.70 -3.97
CA GLY A 55 -16.47 2.88 -4.52
C GLY A 55 -16.95 2.69 -5.95
N ARG A 56 -16.14 2.10 -6.84
CA ARG A 56 -16.54 1.81 -8.24
C ARG A 56 -17.72 0.86 -8.39
N ILE A 57 -17.96 -0.05 -7.41
CA ILE A 57 -19.14 -0.93 -7.43
C ILE A 57 -20.37 -0.13 -7.07
N PHE A 58 -20.30 0.71 -6.06
CA PHE A 58 -21.40 1.56 -5.62
C PHE A 58 -21.80 2.58 -6.68
N GLU A 59 -20.83 3.16 -7.40
CA GLU A 59 -21.10 4.05 -8.54
C GLU A 59 -21.92 3.35 -9.63
N LYS A 60 -21.58 2.10 -9.98
CA LYS A 60 -22.37 1.29 -10.93
C LYS A 60 -23.79 0.98 -10.46
N LEU A 61 -24.03 1.02 -9.15
CA LEU A 61 -25.36 0.85 -8.54
C LEU A 61 -26.13 2.17 -8.40
N GLY A 62 -25.60 3.29 -8.95
CA GLY A 62 -26.25 4.60 -8.96
C GLY A 62 -26.02 5.45 -7.70
N PHE A 63 -25.05 5.09 -6.87
CA PHE A 63 -24.63 5.94 -5.74
C PHE A 63 -23.84 7.14 -6.24
N GLU A 64 -23.93 8.26 -5.53
CA GLU A 64 -23.11 9.43 -5.79
C GLU A 64 -21.61 9.08 -5.58
N ARG A 65 -20.79 9.37 -6.57
CA ARG A 65 -19.36 9.03 -6.59
C ARG A 65 -18.62 9.53 -5.35
N GLU A 66 -18.84 10.80 -4.97
CA GLU A 66 -18.16 11.38 -3.82
C GLU A 66 -18.48 10.69 -2.50
N LYS A 67 -19.75 10.30 -2.31
CA LYS A 67 -20.17 9.53 -1.12
C LYS A 67 -19.58 8.13 -1.12
N ALA A 68 -19.52 7.48 -2.28
CA ALA A 68 -18.92 6.16 -2.42
C ALA A 68 -17.40 6.20 -2.15
N ASP A 69 -16.70 7.22 -2.66
CA ASP A 69 -15.28 7.43 -2.40
C ASP A 69 -15.02 7.75 -0.92
N TYR A 70 -15.86 8.58 -0.29
CA TYR A 70 -15.74 8.86 1.15
C TYR A 70 -15.96 7.61 2.01
N ALA A 71 -16.92 6.76 1.67
CA ALA A 71 -17.11 5.46 2.32
C ALA A 71 -15.85 4.58 2.16
N GLY A 72 -15.23 4.56 0.98
CA GLY A 72 -13.95 3.89 0.74
C GLY A 72 -12.82 4.46 1.60
N MET A 73 -12.74 5.79 1.76
CA MET A 73 -11.76 6.42 2.65
C MET A 73 -11.95 6.02 4.10
N LEU A 74 -13.19 5.98 4.60
CA LEU A 74 -13.50 5.48 5.95
C LEU A 74 -13.14 4.01 6.11
N ALA A 75 -13.36 3.18 5.09
CA ALA A 75 -12.94 1.77 5.08
C ALA A 75 -11.42 1.63 5.27
N THR A 76 -10.61 2.52 4.68
CA THR A 76 -9.15 2.51 4.91
C THR A 76 -8.78 2.88 6.35
N VAL A 77 -9.55 3.75 7.01
CA VAL A 77 -9.34 4.08 8.43
C VAL A 77 -9.63 2.85 9.30
N VAL A 78 -10.72 2.13 9.02
CA VAL A 78 -11.02 0.87 9.74
C VAL A 78 -9.87 -0.14 9.57
N ASN A 79 -9.39 -0.34 8.34
CA ASN A 79 -8.25 -1.24 8.06
C ASN A 79 -6.98 -0.80 8.82
N SER A 80 -6.74 0.52 8.91
CA SER A 80 -5.57 1.06 9.63
C SER A 80 -5.64 0.74 11.12
N ILE A 81 -6.81 0.89 11.74
CA ILE A 81 -7.04 0.55 13.16
C ILE A 81 -6.83 -0.95 13.41
N MET A 82 -7.35 -1.80 12.51
CA MET A 82 -7.22 -3.26 12.63
C MET A 82 -5.75 -3.70 12.55
N LEU A 83 -4.99 -3.16 11.62
CA LEU A 83 -3.56 -3.48 11.48
C LEU A 83 -2.73 -2.89 12.64
N GLU A 84 -3.01 -1.67 13.09
CA GLU A 84 -2.39 -1.08 14.28
C GLU A 84 -2.59 -2.00 15.49
N SER A 85 -3.83 -2.43 15.73
CA SER A 85 -4.17 -3.30 16.85
C SER A 85 -3.41 -4.64 16.80
N ALA A 86 -3.28 -5.24 15.62
CA ALA A 86 -2.52 -6.46 15.44
C ALA A 86 -1.02 -6.26 15.70
N LEU A 87 -0.43 -5.16 15.20
CA LEU A 87 0.98 -4.81 15.43
C LEU A 87 1.26 -4.57 16.92
N LEU A 88 0.40 -3.83 17.61
CA LEU A 88 0.51 -3.60 19.05
C LEU A 88 0.42 -4.92 19.84
N ASN A 89 -0.48 -5.82 19.44
CA ASN A 89 -0.67 -7.12 20.08
C ASN A 89 0.59 -8.00 20.03
N ILE A 90 1.38 -7.91 18.94
CA ILE A 90 2.64 -8.64 18.82
C ILE A 90 3.86 -7.85 19.34
N GLY A 91 3.63 -6.75 20.08
CA GLY A 91 4.67 -5.97 20.73
C GLY A 91 5.44 -5.03 19.79
N ALA A 92 4.89 -4.66 18.64
CA ALA A 92 5.45 -3.61 17.81
C ALA A 92 5.03 -2.22 18.32
N LYS A 93 5.83 -1.19 18.05
CA LYS A 93 5.41 0.20 18.19
C LYS A 93 4.68 0.59 16.91
N ALA A 94 3.37 0.79 16.96
CA ALA A 94 2.59 1.15 15.79
C ALA A 94 1.64 2.32 16.08
N LYS A 95 1.29 3.07 15.04
CA LYS A 95 0.34 4.17 15.14
C LYS A 95 -0.43 4.36 13.83
N ALA A 96 -1.76 4.36 13.93
CA ALA A 96 -2.64 4.77 12.83
C ALA A 96 -2.77 6.30 12.82
N LEU A 97 -2.62 6.89 11.63
CA LEU A 97 -2.83 8.31 11.37
C LEU A 97 -3.87 8.46 10.27
N SER A 98 -4.79 9.43 10.36
CA SER A 98 -5.81 9.63 9.34
C SER A 98 -5.80 11.04 8.77
N VAL A 99 -5.91 11.15 7.43
CA VAL A 99 -6.06 12.43 6.75
C VAL A 99 -7.49 12.98 6.81
N ILE A 100 -8.46 12.12 7.07
CA ILE A 100 -9.85 12.51 7.38
C ILE A 100 -10.08 12.42 8.89
N GLU A 101 -10.97 13.23 9.39
CA GLU A 101 -11.28 13.24 10.82
C GLU A 101 -11.96 11.92 11.24
N ALA A 102 -11.41 11.27 12.23
CA ALA A 102 -11.95 10.05 12.83
C ALA A 102 -11.68 10.06 14.35
N GLN A 103 -12.71 9.80 15.14
CA GLN A 103 -12.56 9.77 16.59
C GLN A 103 -11.58 8.66 17.01
N ASN A 104 -10.68 8.97 17.96
CA ASN A 104 -9.65 8.07 18.48
C ASN A 104 -8.56 7.64 17.47
N VAL A 105 -8.48 8.29 16.31
CA VAL A 105 -7.35 8.15 15.39
C VAL A 105 -6.66 9.51 15.26
N GLU A 106 -5.36 9.55 15.46
CA GLU A 106 -4.61 10.81 15.41
C GLU A 106 -4.67 11.38 13.99
N ARG A 107 -4.93 12.69 13.88
CA ARG A 107 -4.93 13.37 12.59
C ARG A 107 -3.52 13.36 12.00
N TYR A 108 -3.44 13.02 10.72
CA TYR A 108 -2.19 13.02 9.97
C TYR A 108 -1.55 14.41 9.93
N ASP A 109 -0.27 14.44 10.21
CA ASP A 109 0.62 15.59 10.11
C ASP A 109 2.00 15.11 9.66
N ILE A 110 2.61 15.79 8.69
CA ILE A 110 3.88 15.35 8.05
C ILE A 110 5.04 15.37 9.05
N GLU A 111 5.16 16.42 9.86
CA GLU A 111 6.27 16.57 10.81
C GLU A 111 6.19 15.50 11.91
N LYS A 112 4.98 15.29 12.45
CA LYS A 112 4.73 14.24 13.43
C LYS A 112 4.98 12.85 12.87
N ALA A 113 4.53 12.57 11.63
CA ALA A 113 4.75 11.28 10.98
C ALA A 113 6.25 10.98 10.85
N ASN A 114 7.05 11.94 10.39
CA ASN A 114 8.50 11.76 10.29
C ASN A 114 9.15 11.55 11.67
N LYS A 115 8.72 12.30 12.69
CA LYS A 115 9.20 12.13 14.06
C LYS A 115 8.88 10.72 14.59
N TYR A 116 7.66 10.23 14.43
CA TYR A 116 7.28 8.88 14.85
C TYR A 116 8.10 7.79 14.15
N LEU A 117 8.33 7.92 12.84
CA LEU A 117 9.21 6.99 12.11
C LEU A 117 10.64 7.01 12.66
N ASP A 118 11.16 8.17 13.05
CA ASP A 118 12.49 8.31 13.65
C ASP A 118 12.56 7.73 15.06
N GLU A 119 11.44 7.70 15.79
CA GLU A 119 11.27 7.06 17.10
C GLU A 119 10.99 5.55 17.03
N GLY A 120 10.98 4.97 15.81
CA GLY A 120 10.79 3.55 15.55
C GLY A 120 9.33 3.09 15.56
N TYR A 121 8.37 3.99 15.34
CA TYR A 121 6.98 3.60 15.11
C TYR A 121 6.79 3.11 13.69
N ILE A 122 5.99 2.07 13.52
CA ILE A 122 5.38 1.67 12.26
C ILE A 122 4.12 2.53 12.08
N LEU A 123 4.01 3.23 10.95
CA LEU A 123 2.86 4.11 10.70
C LEU A 123 1.88 3.49 9.71
N ILE A 124 0.59 3.61 9.99
CA ILE A 124 -0.48 3.17 9.10
C ILE A 124 -1.33 4.39 8.74
N PHE A 125 -1.40 4.71 7.45
CA PHE A 125 -2.11 5.89 6.96
C PHE A 125 -3.50 5.53 6.46
N GLY A 126 -4.54 6.00 7.17
CA GLY A 126 -5.94 5.90 6.81
C GLY A 126 -6.47 7.16 6.12
N GLY A 127 -7.65 7.06 5.50
CA GLY A 127 -8.31 8.17 4.82
C GLY A 127 -7.86 8.40 3.37
N GLY A 128 -7.03 7.51 2.81
CA GLY A 128 -6.57 7.59 1.42
C GLY A 128 -5.77 8.87 1.13
N TYR A 129 -6.10 9.55 0.03
CA TYR A 129 -5.52 10.86 -0.30
C TYR A 129 -6.12 12.00 0.53
N GLY A 130 -7.33 11.82 1.07
CA GLY A 130 -8.09 12.82 1.81
C GLY A 130 -9.16 13.56 0.98
N LEU A 131 -9.24 13.28 -0.31
CA LEU A 131 -10.18 13.86 -1.25
C LEU A 131 -10.81 12.77 -2.12
N PRO A 132 -12.08 12.93 -2.58
CA PRO A 132 -12.68 12.02 -3.55
C PRO A 132 -11.93 12.04 -4.89
N HIS A 133 -12.18 11.05 -5.72
CA HIS A 133 -11.61 10.85 -7.06
C HIS A 133 -10.12 10.48 -7.10
N TYR A 134 -9.45 10.34 -5.97
CA TYR A 134 -8.06 9.87 -5.90
C TYR A 134 -7.99 8.38 -5.56
N SER A 135 -7.07 7.68 -6.19
CA SER A 135 -6.84 6.27 -5.95
C SER A 135 -5.98 6.02 -4.69
N THR A 136 -5.93 4.75 -4.27
CA THR A 136 -4.97 4.31 -3.25
C THR A 136 -3.52 4.46 -3.74
N ASP A 137 -3.26 4.32 -5.05
CA ASP A 137 -1.93 4.48 -5.63
C ASP A 137 -1.46 5.94 -5.50
N THR A 138 -2.30 6.92 -5.87
CA THR A 138 -2.02 8.34 -5.68
C THR A 138 -1.80 8.68 -4.20
N GLY A 139 -2.65 8.16 -3.31
CA GLY A 139 -2.48 8.32 -1.86
C GLY A 139 -1.15 7.74 -1.37
N SER A 140 -0.74 6.58 -1.89
CA SER A 140 0.54 5.94 -1.54
C SER A 140 1.73 6.76 -2.02
N ALA A 141 1.69 7.25 -3.26
CA ALA A 141 2.76 8.09 -3.80
C ALA A 141 2.93 9.39 -2.99
N GLN A 142 1.81 10.03 -2.59
CA GLN A 142 1.87 11.21 -1.74
C GLN A 142 2.43 10.89 -0.35
N ARG A 143 1.98 9.81 0.31
CA ARG A 143 2.54 9.41 1.62
C ARG A 143 4.01 9.03 1.53
N ALA A 144 4.44 8.37 0.44
CA ALA A 144 5.84 8.05 0.20
C ALA A 144 6.70 9.32 0.12
N LEU A 145 6.23 10.34 -0.60
CA LEU A 145 6.87 11.66 -0.67
C LEU A 145 6.95 12.31 0.71
N ASP A 146 5.83 12.38 1.41
CA ASP A 146 5.71 13.05 2.71
C ASP A 146 6.67 12.48 3.77
N ILE A 147 6.87 11.16 3.75
CA ILE A 147 7.76 10.48 4.70
C ILE A 147 9.19 10.27 4.15
N ASN A 148 9.53 10.80 3.00
CA ASN A 148 10.82 10.59 2.33
C ASN A 148 11.16 9.10 2.16
N ALA A 149 10.21 8.29 1.70
CA ALA A 149 10.44 6.89 1.40
C ALA A 149 11.32 6.72 0.16
N GLU A 150 12.22 5.75 0.18
CA GLU A 150 13.09 5.41 -0.96
C GLU A 150 12.31 4.67 -2.06
N VAL A 151 11.27 3.94 -1.65
CA VAL A 151 10.53 3.04 -2.52
C VAL A 151 9.10 2.82 -2.01
N ILE A 152 8.18 2.59 -2.94
CA ILE A 152 6.86 2.05 -2.64
C ILE A 152 6.88 0.54 -2.87
N LEU A 153 6.74 -0.25 -1.82
CA LEU A 153 6.57 -1.69 -1.88
C LEU A 153 5.10 -2.00 -2.22
N MET A 154 4.82 -2.31 -3.48
CA MET A 154 3.47 -2.54 -4.00
C MET A 154 3.10 -4.01 -3.91
N ALA A 155 2.53 -4.43 -2.80
CA ALA A 155 2.09 -5.79 -2.56
C ALA A 155 0.79 -6.07 -3.32
N LYS A 156 0.84 -6.96 -4.31
CA LYS A 156 -0.31 -7.42 -5.11
C LYS A 156 -0.72 -8.82 -4.66
N THR A 157 -1.96 -9.21 -4.96
CA THR A 157 -2.46 -10.58 -4.76
C THR A 157 -2.59 -11.25 -6.12
N GLY A 158 -2.04 -12.46 -6.27
CA GLY A 158 -2.18 -13.27 -7.49
C GLY A 158 -1.30 -12.89 -8.68
N VAL A 159 -0.50 -11.82 -8.57
CA VAL A 159 0.44 -11.40 -9.63
C VAL A 159 1.76 -11.00 -8.98
N ASP A 160 2.87 -11.57 -9.47
CA ASP A 160 4.21 -11.43 -8.89
C ASP A 160 5.07 -10.33 -9.54
N GLY A 161 4.47 -9.45 -10.32
CA GLY A 161 5.19 -8.35 -10.97
C GLY A 161 4.38 -7.68 -12.06
N VAL A 162 5.07 -6.97 -12.94
CA VAL A 162 4.52 -6.30 -14.11
C VAL A 162 4.77 -7.14 -15.35
N TYR A 163 3.74 -7.33 -16.16
CA TYR A 163 3.78 -8.15 -17.36
C TYR A 163 3.47 -7.32 -18.61
N ASP A 164 3.92 -7.79 -19.77
CA ASP A 164 3.63 -7.21 -21.09
C ASP A 164 2.14 -7.35 -21.47
N LYS A 165 1.43 -8.30 -20.85
CA LYS A 165 0.00 -8.57 -21.01
C LYS A 165 -0.51 -9.35 -19.78
N ASP A 166 -1.83 -9.46 -19.63
CA ASP A 166 -2.45 -10.11 -18.47
C ASP A 166 -2.04 -11.61 -18.37
N PRO A 167 -1.24 -12.01 -17.36
CA PRO A 167 -0.77 -13.39 -17.21
C PRO A 167 -1.90 -14.39 -16.88
N ASN A 168 -3.06 -13.90 -16.43
CA ASN A 168 -4.22 -14.76 -16.17
C ASN A 168 -4.97 -15.13 -17.46
N LYS A 169 -4.76 -14.36 -18.53
CA LYS A 169 -5.39 -14.59 -19.84
C LYS A 169 -4.45 -15.16 -20.87
N TYR A 170 -3.16 -14.89 -20.75
CA TYR A 170 -2.16 -15.23 -21.74
C TYR A 170 -1.01 -16.02 -21.12
N ALA A 171 -0.91 -17.31 -21.46
CA ALA A 171 0.12 -18.21 -20.92
C ALA A 171 1.56 -17.84 -21.37
N ASP A 172 1.69 -17.03 -22.43
CA ASP A 172 2.94 -16.53 -22.98
C ASP A 172 3.28 -15.10 -22.48
N ALA A 173 2.55 -14.58 -21.47
CA ALA A 173 2.85 -13.31 -20.85
C ALA A 173 4.25 -13.34 -20.22
N LYS A 174 5.02 -12.25 -20.44
CA LYS A 174 6.38 -12.13 -19.94
C LYS A 174 6.45 -11.06 -18.85
N ARG A 175 6.97 -11.45 -17.69
CA ARG A 175 7.23 -10.51 -16.61
C ARG A 175 8.47 -9.68 -16.95
N PHE A 176 8.40 -8.40 -16.62
CA PHE A 176 9.55 -7.51 -16.62
C PHE A 176 10.29 -7.62 -15.29
N ASP A 177 11.61 -7.71 -15.32
CA ASP A 177 12.42 -7.61 -14.11
C ASP A 177 12.55 -6.15 -13.66
N GLU A 178 12.65 -5.25 -14.63
CA GLU A 178 12.80 -3.81 -14.41
C GLU A 178 12.11 -3.00 -15.50
N LEU A 179 11.49 -1.88 -15.11
CA LEU A 179 10.86 -0.88 -15.99
C LEU A 179 11.13 0.53 -15.45
N SER A 180 11.00 1.55 -16.30
CA SER A 180 10.82 2.92 -15.84
C SER A 180 9.33 3.30 -15.78
N PHE A 181 8.97 4.36 -15.03
CA PHE A 181 7.60 4.91 -15.08
C PHE A 181 7.23 5.34 -16.49
N ASN A 182 8.19 5.87 -17.26
CA ASN A 182 7.99 6.24 -18.65
C ASN A 182 7.67 5.03 -19.57
N ASP A 183 8.30 3.86 -19.32
CA ASP A 183 7.98 2.63 -20.05
C ASP A 183 6.56 2.15 -19.74
N ILE A 184 6.15 2.22 -18.46
CA ILE A 184 4.77 1.90 -18.04
C ILE A 184 3.76 2.75 -18.81
N LEU A 185 4.00 4.07 -18.90
CA LEU A 185 3.12 4.99 -19.60
C LEU A 185 3.11 4.74 -21.12
N LYS A 186 4.27 4.54 -21.73
CA LYS A 186 4.40 4.26 -23.17
C LYS A 186 3.76 2.94 -23.58
N LEU A 187 3.86 1.91 -22.75
CA LEU A 187 3.31 0.59 -23.01
C LEU A 187 1.83 0.48 -22.55
N GLY A 188 1.28 1.49 -21.90
CA GLY A 188 -0.11 1.49 -21.41
C GLY A 188 -0.37 0.43 -20.34
N LEU A 189 0.62 0.13 -19.49
CA LEU A 189 0.50 -0.91 -18.45
C LEU A 189 -0.29 -0.39 -17.24
N GLU A 190 -1.31 -1.13 -16.82
CA GLU A 190 -2.21 -0.76 -15.72
C GLU A 190 -1.66 -1.22 -14.35
N VAL A 191 -0.45 -0.78 -13.99
CA VAL A 191 0.22 -1.15 -12.74
C VAL A 191 -0.01 -0.13 -11.64
N ILE A 192 0.04 1.13 -12.00
CA ILE A 192 -0.07 2.31 -11.16
C ILE A 192 -0.82 3.38 -11.96
N ASP A 193 -1.63 4.21 -11.32
CA ASP A 193 -2.28 5.29 -12.04
C ASP A 193 -1.33 6.42 -12.44
N LEU A 194 -1.75 7.22 -13.43
CA LEU A 194 -0.94 8.28 -14.01
C LEU A 194 -0.46 9.30 -12.97
N GLN A 195 -1.34 9.72 -12.07
CA GLN A 195 -1.01 10.73 -11.05
C GLN A 195 0.04 10.20 -10.07
N ALA A 196 -0.10 8.95 -9.64
CA ALA A 196 0.88 8.30 -8.78
C ALA A 196 2.24 8.13 -9.48
N ALA A 197 2.23 7.73 -10.76
CA ALA A 197 3.46 7.60 -11.57
C ALA A 197 4.18 8.96 -11.71
N GLU A 198 3.45 10.05 -12.00
CA GLU A 198 4.01 11.40 -12.10
C GLU A 198 4.63 11.88 -10.77
N ILE A 199 3.96 11.63 -9.63
CA ILE A 199 4.51 11.96 -8.31
C ILE A 199 5.82 11.20 -8.07
N CYS A 200 5.83 9.90 -8.34
CA CYS A 200 6.99 9.03 -8.14
C CYS A 200 8.18 9.44 -9.01
N GLU A 201 7.95 9.63 -10.32
CA GLU A 201 8.98 10.01 -11.28
C GLU A 201 9.60 11.37 -10.93
N LYS A 202 8.75 12.40 -10.70
CA LYS A 202 9.20 13.76 -10.36
C LYS A 202 10.03 13.80 -9.08
N ASN A 203 9.70 12.98 -8.09
CA ASN A 203 10.35 13.00 -6.77
C ASN A 203 11.36 11.86 -6.59
N ARG A 204 11.67 11.11 -7.65
CA ARG A 204 12.66 10.01 -7.66
C ARG A 204 12.37 8.93 -6.62
N ILE A 205 11.11 8.54 -6.49
CA ILE A 205 10.65 7.47 -5.62
C ILE A 205 10.43 6.23 -6.50
N GLY A 206 11.20 5.16 -6.28
CA GLY A 206 11.00 3.90 -7.00
C GLY A 206 9.76 3.16 -6.53
N ALA A 207 9.34 2.15 -7.29
CA ALA A 207 8.34 1.20 -6.84
C ALA A 207 8.82 -0.24 -7.05
N PHE A 208 8.36 -1.16 -6.22
CA PHE A 208 8.65 -2.58 -6.34
C PHE A 208 7.35 -3.37 -6.25
N VAL A 209 6.97 -4.00 -7.36
CA VAL A 209 5.72 -4.77 -7.48
C VAL A 209 6.02 -6.24 -7.24
N PHE A 210 5.32 -6.87 -6.30
CA PHE A 210 5.53 -8.27 -5.94
C PHE A 210 4.22 -8.94 -5.46
N ASN A 211 4.18 -10.27 -5.49
CA ASN A 211 3.07 -11.05 -4.95
C ASN A 211 3.21 -11.20 -3.43
N MET A 212 2.24 -10.70 -2.69
CA MET A 212 2.24 -10.83 -1.23
C MET A 212 1.70 -12.17 -0.71
N SER A 213 1.07 -12.97 -1.57
CA SER A 213 0.49 -14.26 -1.15
C SER A 213 1.54 -15.31 -0.83
N ASP A 214 2.76 -15.16 -1.33
CA ASP A 214 3.85 -16.05 -1.02
C ASP A 214 4.48 -15.67 0.32
N LYS A 215 4.91 -16.71 1.03
CA LYS A 215 5.47 -16.56 2.37
C LYS A 215 6.69 -15.62 2.39
N ASP A 216 6.70 -14.72 3.36
CA ASP A 216 7.78 -13.80 3.67
C ASP A 216 8.11 -12.79 2.54
N ASN A 217 7.23 -12.62 1.55
CA ASN A 217 7.51 -11.74 0.41
C ASN A 217 7.59 -10.25 0.77
N ILE A 218 6.93 -9.78 1.83
CA ILE A 218 7.12 -8.41 2.34
C ILE A 218 8.57 -8.26 2.85
N ILE A 219 9.09 -9.27 3.55
CA ILE A 219 10.47 -9.26 4.06
C ILE A 219 11.48 -9.30 2.89
N LYS A 220 11.27 -10.21 1.94
CA LYS A 220 12.13 -10.34 0.76
C LYS A 220 12.14 -9.06 -0.08
N ALA A 221 10.97 -8.42 -0.28
CA ALA A 221 10.86 -7.17 -1.00
C ALA A 221 11.64 -6.04 -0.30
N ALA A 222 11.54 -5.92 1.02
CA ALA A 222 12.31 -4.94 1.79
C ALA A 222 13.83 -5.20 1.71
N LYS A 223 14.24 -6.46 1.55
CA LYS A 223 15.62 -6.90 1.36
C LYS A 223 16.10 -6.78 -0.09
N GLN A 224 15.25 -6.34 -1.01
CA GLN A 224 15.55 -6.20 -2.44
C GLN A 224 15.86 -7.54 -3.14
N GLU A 225 15.25 -8.63 -2.69
CA GLU A 225 15.35 -9.90 -3.39
C GLU A 225 14.58 -9.87 -4.72
N ALA A 226 15.03 -10.62 -5.72
CA ALA A 226 14.46 -10.61 -7.07
C ALA A 226 13.13 -11.39 -7.18
N ILE A 227 12.11 -10.98 -6.42
CA ILE A 227 10.80 -11.63 -6.34
C ILE A 227 9.70 -10.91 -7.12
N GLY A 228 10.02 -9.90 -7.90
CA GLY A 228 9.04 -9.04 -8.54
C GLY A 228 9.63 -8.15 -9.63
N THR A 229 8.96 -7.04 -9.92
CA THR A 229 9.39 -6.03 -10.89
C THR A 229 9.79 -4.75 -10.19
N ILE A 230 10.98 -4.25 -10.46
CA ILE A 230 11.47 -2.95 -10.00
C ILE A 230 11.03 -1.88 -11.01
N ILE A 231 10.41 -0.80 -10.53
CA ILE A 231 10.06 0.38 -11.32
C ILE A 231 10.98 1.52 -10.89
N LYS A 232 11.77 2.03 -11.85
CA LYS A 232 12.71 3.14 -11.63
C LYS A 232 12.17 4.45 -12.22
N PHE A 233 12.77 5.55 -11.77
CA PHE A 233 12.54 6.91 -12.28
C PHE A 233 13.58 7.29 -13.32
#